data_b79b9a466b688a679fdc7be159e63708
#
_entry.id   b79b9a466b688a679fdc7be159e63708
#
_cell.length_a   1.000
_cell.length_b   1.000
_cell.length_c   1.000
_cell.angle_alpha   90.00
_cell.angle_beta   90.00
_cell.angle_gamma   90.00
#
_symmetry.space_group_name_H-M   'P 1'
#
loop_
_entity.id
_entity.type
_entity.pdbx_description
1 polymer ?
#
loop_
_entity_poly.entity_id
_entity_poly.type
_entity_poly.pdbx_seq_one_letter_code
_entity_poly.pdbx_strand_id
1 'polypeptide(L)'
;MNQEHVQELQDVVIRFSGDSGDGMQLTGTLFSDTSALMGNGISTFPDYPAEIRAPQGTVAGVSGFQVHFGARRVINPGDYCDVLVAMNPAALKANRRWLKAGATVIIDGDSLTETNLRKAGFTTDDPIAELGLDGHNLVVPGITTMTREALKELELDNKSVVKCKNMF
;
A
#
# COMPACT_ATOMS: atom_id res chain seq x y z
N MET A 1 -25.06 13.86 -11.44
CA MET A 1 -24.79 12.41 -11.48
C MET A 1 -23.41 12.25 -12.07
N ASN A 2 -22.39 11.97 -11.20
CA ASN A 2 -21.05 11.65 -11.69
C ASN A 2 -21.14 10.29 -12.41
N GLN A 3 -20.84 10.27 -13.71
CA GLN A 3 -20.61 9.03 -14.41
C GLN A 3 -19.34 8.42 -13.81
N GLU A 4 -19.46 7.31 -13.11
CA GLU A 4 -18.31 6.49 -12.74
C GLU A 4 -17.63 6.03 -14.02
N HIS A 5 -16.43 6.49 -14.26
CA HIS A 5 -15.59 6.01 -15.35
C HIS A 5 -15.11 4.60 -14.97
N VAL A 6 -15.84 3.57 -15.38
CA VAL A 6 -15.39 2.19 -15.28
C VAL A 6 -14.35 1.94 -16.37
N GLN A 7 -13.14 1.58 -15.96
CA GLN A 7 -12.07 1.17 -16.86
C GLN A 7 -11.90 -0.35 -16.78
N GLU A 8 -12.02 -1.04 -17.90
CA GLU A 8 -11.73 -2.47 -17.99
C GLU A 8 -10.24 -2.67 -18.31
N LEU A 9 -9.53 -3.39 -17.42
CA LEU A 9 -8.11 -3.70 -17.56
C LEU A 9 -7.92 -5.21 -17.79
N GLN A 10 -6.97 -5.58 -18.66
CA GLN A 10 -6.64 -6.99 -18.92
C GLN A 10 -5.87 -7.63 -17.77
N ASP A 11 -4.99 -6.86 -17.17
CA ASP A 11 -4.21 -7.24 -15.98
C ASP A 11 -3.87 -5.99 -15.16
N VAL A 12 -3.54 -6.17 -13.90
CA VAL A 12 -3.21 -5.11 -12.95
C VAL A 12 -2.08 -5.56 -12.05
N VAL A 13 -1.14 -4.67 -11.78
CA VAL A 13 -0.08 -4.84 -10.77
C VAL A 13 -0.39 -3.97 -9.57
N ILE A 14 -0.62 -4.59 -8.42
CA ILE A 14 -0.78 -3.91 -7.13
C ILE A 14 0.44 -4.16 -6.26
N ARG A 15 0.95 -3.09 -5.62
CA ARG A 15 2.02 -3.18 -4.64
C ARG A 15 1.51 -2.69 -3.29
N PHE A 16 1.48 -3.59 -2.31
CA PHE A 16 1.21 -3.28 -0.90
C PHE A 16 2.53 -2.99 -0.20
N SER A 17 2.59 -1.93 0.59
CA SER A 17 3.83 -1.53 1.26
C SER A 17 3.58 -0.82 2.59
N GLY A 18 4.40 -1.16 3.58
CA GLY A 18 4.35 -0.64 4.95
C GLY A 18 5.58 -1.04 5.74
N ASP A 19 5.59 -0.81 7.04
CA ASP A 19 6.65 -1.32 7.91
C ASP A 19 6.57 -2.85 8.02
N SER A 20 7.68 -3.50 8.39
CA SER A 20 7.74 -4.96 8.54
C SER A 20 6.71 -5.55 9.51
N GLY A 21 6.15 -4.73 10.41
CA GLY A 21 5.07 -5.09 11.35
C GLY A 21 3.66 -4.82 10.86
N ASP A 22 3.48 -4.17 9.71
CA ASP A 22 2.17 -3.76 9.18
C ASP A 22 1.40 -4.90 8.50
N GLY A 23 1.99 -6.09 8.39
CA GLY A 23 1.32 -7.28 7.85
C GLY A 23 1.16 -7.30 6.33
N MET A 24 2.01 -6.59 5.59
CA MET A 24 1.90 -6.50 4.12
C MET A 24 2.02 -7.85 3.41
N GLN A 25 2.82 -8.77 3.97
CA GLN A 25 2.93 -10.13 3.45
C GLN A 25 1.60 -10.89 3.59
N LEU A 26 0.91 -10.73 4.72
CA LEU A 26 -0.40 -11.34 4.97
C LEU A 26 -1.45 -10.77 4.02
N THR A 27 -1.53 -9.45 3.91
CA THR A 27 -2.47 -8.76 3.01
C THR A 27 -2.28 -9.22 1.57
N GLY A 28 -1.04 -9.21 1.08
CA GLY A 28 -0.72 -9.64 -0.28
C GLY A 28 -1.05 -11.10 -0.53
N THR A 29 -0.79 -11.99 0.43
CA THR A 29 -1.13 -13.41 0.32
C THR A 29 -2.64 -13.60 0.25
N LEU A 30 -3.42 -13.01 1.16
CA LEU A 30 -4.88 -13.12 1.17
C LEU A 30 -5.52 -12.54 -0.10
N PHE A 31 -5.01 -11.41 -0.58
CA PHE A 31 -5.44 -10.83 -1.84
C PHE A 31 -5.18 -11.78 -3.02
N SER A 32 -3.99 -12.40 -3.06
CA SER A 32 -3.61 -13.36 -4.10
C SER A 32 -4.49 -14.59 -4.08
N ASP A 33 -4.72 -15.18 -2.90
CA ASP A 33 -5.58 -16.35 -2.73
C ASP A 33 -7.01 -16.07 -3.18
N THR A 34 -7.56 -14.92 -2.78
CA THR A 34 -8.91 -14.49 -3.18
C THR A 34 -8.99 -14.31 -4.70
N SER A 35 -8.00 -13.64 -5.30
CA SER A 35 -7.96 -13.43 -6.75
C SER A 35 -7.84 -14.76 -7.52
N ALA A 36 -7.07 -15.73 -6.99
CA ALA A 36 -6.95 -17.08 -7.56
C ALA A 36 -8.29 -17.84 -7.51
N LEU A 37 -9.01 -17.75 -6.38
CA LEU A 37 -10.34 -18.35 -6.24
C LEU A 37 -11.35 -17.78 -7.23
N MET A 38 -11.18 -16.53 -7.64
CA MET A 38 -11.97 -15.88 -8.70
C MET A 38 -11.57 -16.29 -10.11
N GLY A 39 -10.55 -17.14 -10.27
CA GLY A 39 -10.10 -17.66 -11.56
C GLY A 39 -9.06 -16.79 -12.29
N ASN A 40 -8.50 -15.78 -11.64
CA ASN A 40 -7.44 -14.96 -12.23
C ASN A 40 -6.10 -15.71 -12.30
N GLY A 41 -5.31 -15.41 -13.34
CA GLY A 41 -3.87 -15.72 -13.37
C GLY A 41 -3.13 -14.79 -12.42
N ILE A 42 -2.16 -15.34 -11.65
CA ILE A 42 -1.46 -14.58 -10.60
C ILE A 42 0.03 -14.84 -10.64
N SER A 43 0.81 -13.80 -10.40
CA SER A 43 2.24 -13.87 -10.06
C SER A 43 2.54 -12.89 -8.93
N THR A 44 3.33 -13.32 -7.94
CA THR A 44 3.62 -12.54 -6.73
C THR A 44 5.10 -12.32 -6.52
N PHE A 45 5.44 -11.22 -5.83
CA PHE A 45 6.79 -10.92 -5.41
C PHE A 45 6.78 -10.35 -3.98
N PRO A 46 7.17 -11.13 -2.96
CA PRO A 46 7.41 -10.62 -1.63
C PRO A 46 8.70 -9.81 -1.58
N ASP A 47 8.64 -8.63 -0.97
CA ASP A 47 9.76 -7.70 -0.83
C ASP A 47 9.99 -7.41 0.66
N TYR A 48 11.14 -7.83 1.16
CA TYR A 48 11.50 -7.72 2.57
C TYR A 48 12.34 -6.48 2.84
N PRO A 49 12.36 -5.98 4.08
CA PRO A 49 13.15 -4.80 4.45
C PRO A 49 14.63 -4.96 4.09
N ALA A 50 15.25 -3.87 3.64
CA ALA A 50 16.69 -3.84 3.34
C ALA A 50 17.55 -4.07 4.59
N GLU A 51 17.04 -3.69 5.78
CA GLU A 51 17.69 -3.91 7.08
C GLU A 51 16.79 -4.69 8.03
N ILE A 52 17.32 -5.76 8.64
CA ILE A 52 16.57 -6.70 9.50
C ILE A 52 15.99 -6.03 10.76
N ARG A 53 16.56 -4.95 11.26
CA ARG A 53 16.14 -4.26 12.49
C ARG A 53 16.05 -2.75 12.30
N ALA A 54 15.66 -2.30 11.12
CA ALA A 54 15.47 -0.89 10.86
C ALA A 54 14.38 -0.30 11.77
N PRO A 55 14.53 0.95 12.23
CA PRO A 55 13.49 1.63 12.99
C PRO A 55 12.19 1.77 12.16
N GLN A 56 11.04 1.63 12.84
CA GLN A 56 9.73 1.83 12.21
C GLN A 56 9.58 3.26 11.65
N GLY A 57 8.96 3.35 10.48
CA GLY A 57 8.75 4.62 9.78
C GLY A 57 9.95 5.12 9.00
N THR A 58 11.04 4.33 8.91
CA THR A 58 12.19 4.63 8.06
C THR A 58 12.16 3.85 6.76
N VAL A 59 12.75 4.40 5.69
CA VAL A 59 12.77 3.77 4.36
C VAL A 59 13.44 2.40 4.38
N ALA A 60 14.46 2.20 5.23
CA ALA A 60 15.17 0.93 5.37
C ALA A 60 14.32 -0.20 5.98
N GLY A 61 13.27 0.15 6.74
CA GLY A 61 12.34 -0.80 7.39
C GLY A 61 11.12 -1.18 6.57
N VAL A 62 11.01 -0.66 5.35
CA VAL A 62 9.85 -0.89 4.49
C VAL A 62 9.83 -2.33 3.97
N SER A 63 8.68 -2.96 4.13
CA SER A 63 8.31 -4.26 3.56
C SER A 63 7.27 -4.06 2.47
N GLY A 64 7.25 -4.93 1.47
CA GLY A 64 6.28 -4.87 0.40
C GLY A 64 5.83 -6.25 -0.08
N PHE A 65 4.70 -6.27 -0.77
CA PHE A 65 4.21 -7.45 -1.47
C PHE A 65 3.57 -6.99 -2.78
N GLN A 66 4.06 -7.51 -3.89
CA GLN A 66 3.54 -7.17 -5.21
C GLN A 66 2.72 -8.32 -5.76
N VAL A 67 1.56 -8.01 -6.31
CA VAL A 67 0.65 -8.96 -6.96
C VAL A 67 0.38 -8.47 -8.37
N HIS A 68 0.69 -9.29 -9.35
CA HIS A 68 0.27 -9.11 -10.73
C HIS A 68 -0.85 -10.13 -11.01
N PHE A 69 -2.02 -9.67 -11.33
CA PHE A 69 -3.17 -10.54 -11.61
C PHE A 69 -3.92 -10.07 -12.86
N GLY A 70 -4.58 -10.99 -13.51
CA GLY A 70 -5.32 -10.70 -14.75
C GLY A 70 -6.22 -11.86 -15.20
N ALA A 71 -7.10 -11.57 -16.15
CA ALA A 71 -8.02 -12.54 -16.72
C ALA A 71 -7.34 -13.69 -17.48
N ARG A 72 -6.06 -13.53 -17.81
CA ARG A 72 -5.24 -14.54 -18.50
C ARG A 72 -4.08 -14.99 -17.61
N ARG A 73 -3.33 -15.99 -18.08
CA ARG A 73 -2.12 -16.46 -17.39
C ARG A 73 -1.10 -15.33 -17.26
N VAL A 74 -0.77 -15.00 -16.03
CA VAL A 74 0.31 -14.07 -15.68
C VAL A 74 1.57 -14.88 -15.39
N ILE A 75 2.72 -14.48 -15.97
CA ILE A 75 3.98 -15.23 -15.90
C ILE A 75 5.09 -14.52 -15.14
N ASN A 76 4.90 -13.25 -14.77
CA ASN A 76 5.87 -12.48 -13.99
C ASN A 76 5.14 -11.51 -13.04
N PRO A 77 5.80 -11.04 -11.97
CA PRO A 77 5.17 -10.15 -10.99
C PRO A 77 5.01 -8.69 -11.45
N GLY A 78 5.49 -8.34 -12.65
CA GLY A 78 5.50 -6.98 -13.17
C GLY A 78 6.68 -6.14 -12.62
N ASP A 79 7.15 -5.17 -13.42
CA ASP A 79 8.23 -4.26 -13.02
C ASP A 79 7.69 -3.00 -12.34
N TYR A 80 6.60 -2.44 -12.88
CA TYR A 80 5.95 -1.23 -12.38
C TYR A 80 4.52 -1.53 -11.97
N CYS A 81 4.02 -0.84 -10.94
CA CYS A 81 2.67 -1.04 -10.43
C CYS A 81 1.67 0.00 -10.97
N ASP A 82 0.44 -0.47 -11.20
CA ASP A 82 -0.73 0.33 -11.52
C ASP A 82 -1.33 0.95 -10.26
N VAL A 83 -1.20 0.23 -9.13
CA VAL A 83 -1.70 0.68 -7.83
C VAL A 83 -0.61 0.46 -6.77
N LEU A 84 -0.33 1.51 -5.99
CA LEU A 84 0.48 1.44 -4.78
C LEU A 84 -0.43 1.67 -3.56
N VAL A 85 -0.42 0.73 -2.63
CA VAL A 85 -1.01 0.89 -1.29
C VAL A 85 0.12 1.11 -0.31
N ALA A 86 0.26 2.34 0.21
CA ALA A 86 1.30 2.73 1.15
C ALA A 86 0.70 3.00 2.54
N MET A 87 1.10 2.24 3.54
CA MET A 87 0.58 2.37 4.90
C MET A 87 1.22 3.53 5.69
N ASN A 88 2.31 4.12 5.17
CA ASN A 88 3.02 5.24 5.79
C ASN A 88 3.91 6.00 4.79
N PRO A 89 4.43 7.19 5.14
CA PRO A 89 5.29 8.00 4.27
C PRO A 89 6.57 7.29 3.81
N ALA A 90 7.17 6.44 4.65
CA ALA A 90 8.39 5.70 4.29
C ALA A 90 8.11 4.70 3.17
N ALA A 91 6.96 4.00 3.24
CA ALA A 91 6.50 3.09 2.20
C ALA A 91 6.22 3.82 0.88
N LEU A 92 5.61 5.01 0.95
CA LEU A 92 5.39 5.86 -0.22
C LEU A 92 6.73 6.24 -0.88
N LYS A 93 7.68 6.75 -0.11
CA LYS A 93 9.00 7.19 -0.57
C LYS A 93 9.82 6.06 -1.19
N ALA A 94 9.84 4.89 -0.54
CA ALA A 94 10.58 3.72 -1.00
C ALA A 94 10.07 3.20 -2.36
N ASN A 95 8.77 3.31 -2.60
CA ASN A 95 8.12 2.70 -3.76
C ASN A 95 7.75 3.66 -4.89
N ARG A 96 7.96 4.97 -4.73
CA ARG A 96 7.66 5.97 -5.77
C ARG A 96 8.23 5.59 -7.14
N ARG A 97 9.44 5.05 -7.19
CA ARG A 97 10.15 4.66 -8.42
C ARG A 97 9.49 3.53 -9.21
N TRP A 98 8.59 2.79 -8.59
CA TRP A 98 7.91 1.65 -9.22
C TRP A 98 6.52 1.99 -9.75
N LEU A 99 6.08 3.25 -9.67
CA LEU A 99 4.80 3.69 -10.17
C LEU A 99 4.82 3.84 -11.69
N LYS A 100 3.79 3.32 -12.36
CA LYS A 100 3.48 3.68 -13.75
C LYS A 100 2.99 5.13 -13.81
N ALA A 101 3.14 5.77 -14.97
CA ALA A 101 2.53 7.08 -15.19
C ALA A 101 1.00 6.99 -15.00
N GLY A 102 0.42 7.90 -14.23
CA GLY A 102 -1.01 7.92 -13.92
C GLY A 102 -1.49 6.82 -12.97
N ALA A 103 -0.56 6.07 -12.33
CA ALA A 103 -0.92 5.05 -11.35
C ALA A 103 -1.77 5.60 -10.21
N THR A 104 -2.55 4.74 -9.58
CA THR A 104 -3.29 5.07 -8.37
C THR A 104 -2.39 4.88 -7.14
N VAL A 105 -2.34 5.88 -6.27
CA VAL A 105 -1.62 5.83 -5.00
C VAL A 105 -2.63 5.96 -3.86
N ILE A 106 -2.73 4.91 -3.06
CA ILE A 106 -3.55 4.87 -1.84
C ILE A 106 -2.61 5.00 -0.66
N ILE A 107 -2.76 6.03 0.16
CA ILE A 107 -1.94 6.23 1.36
C ILE A 107 -2.81 6.47 2.59
N ASP A 108 -2.46 5.84 3.72
CA ASP A 108 -3.13 6.13 5.00
C ASP A 108 -2.91 7.58 5.42
N GLY A 109 -3.96 8.41 5.29
CA GLY A 109 -3.93 9.83 5.64
C GLY A 109 -3.58 10.08 7.11
N ASP A 110 -3.98 9.19 8.02
CA ASP A 110 -3.64 9.29 9.45
C ASP A 110 -2.14 9.11 9.71
N SER A 111 -1.42 8.52 8.76
CA SER A 111 0.03 8.33 8.85
C SER A 111 0.84 9.56 8.44
N LEU A 112 0.23 10.55 7.76
CA LEU A 112 0.90 11.75 7.23
C LEU A 112 1.14 12.81 8.33
N THR A 113 1.82 12.41 9.40
CA THR A 113 2.19 13.32 10.49
C THR A 113 3.61 13.86 10.29
N GLU A 114 3.90 15.06 10.80
CA GLU A 114 5.24 15.66 10.76
C GLU A 114 6.32 14.69 11.27
N THR A 115 6.03 13.98 12.36
CA THR A 115 6.94 12.99 12.94
C THR A 115 7.25 11.85 11.97
N ASN A 116 6.24 11.31 11.29
CA ASN A 116 6.42 10.21 10.34
C ASN A 116 7.09 10.67 9.05
N LEU A 117 6.76 11.87 8.56
CA LEU A 117 7.42 12.48 7.40
C LEU A 117 8.91 12.67 7.68
N ARG A 118 9.27 13.21 8.86
CA ARG A 118 10.66 13.40 9.27
C ARG A 118 11.42 12.07 9.39
N LYS A 119 10.82 11.03 9.99
CA LYS A 119 11.42 9.68 10.07
C LYS A 119 11.67 9.08 8.69
N ALA A 120 10.77 9.29 7.74
CA ALA A 120 10.91 8.86 6.36
C ALA A 120 11.89 9.73 5.55
N GLY A 121 12.45 10.79 6.16
CA GLY A 121 13.42 11.68 5.53
C GLY A 121 12.80 12.64 4.52
N PHE A 122 11.55 13.04 4.70
CA PHE A 122 10.95 14.17 3.97
C PHE A 122 11.47 15.49 4.51
N THR A 123 11.60 16.47 3.62
CA THR A 123 12.08 17.81 3.93
C THR A 123 10.94 18.84 3.99
N THR A 124 9.79 18.49 3.46
CA THR A 124 8.56 19.31 3.46
C THR A 124 7.41 18.59 4.13
N ASP A 125 6.34 19.32 4.44
CA ASP A 125 5.09 18.76 4.98
C ASP A 125 4.17 18.24 3.86
N ASP A 126 4.56 18.43 2.60
CA ASP A 126 3.84 17.94 1.42
C ASP A 126 4.63 16.81 0.73
N PRO A 127 4.42 15.56 1.12
CA PRO A 127 5.09 14.41 0.53
C PRO A 127 4.68 14.16 -0.93
N ILE A 128 3.51 14.63 -1.34
CA ILE A 128 3.01 14.47 -2.70
C ILE A 128 3.80 15.35 -3.66
N ALA A 129 3.91 16.63 -3.35
CA ALA A 129 4.71 17.57 -4.14
C ALA A 129 6.20 17.21 -4.11
N GLU A 130 6.77 16.84 -2.93
CA GLU A 130 8.19 16.45 -2.82
C GLU A 130 8.53 15.24 -3.70
N LEU A 131 7.62 14.28 -3.86
CA LEU A 131 7.82 13.10 -4.69
C LEU A 131 7.36 13.28 -6.14
N GLY A 132 6.77 14.42 -6.50
CA GLY A 132 6.24 14.68 -7.85
C GLY A 132 5.11 13.73 -8.23
N LEU A 133 4.13 13.56 -7.34
CA LEU A 133 3.01 12.64 -7.52
C LEU A 133 1.73 13.32 -8.04
N ASP A 134 1.77 14.61 -8.38
CA ASP A 134 0.62 15.41 -8.83
C ASP A 134 -0.07 14.84 -10.09
N GLY A 135 0.66 14.07 -10.89
CA GLY A 135 0.13 13.39 -12.09
C GLY A 135 -0.49 12.01 -11.84
N HIS A 136 -0.62 11.60 -10.56
CA HIS A 136 -1.16 10.30 -10.16
C HIS A 136 -2.57 10.46 -9.57
N ASN A 137 -3.34 9.37 -9.59
CA ASN A 137 -4.63 9.33 -8.93
C ASN A 137 -4.42 9.08 -7.43
N LEU A 138 -4.62 10.11 -6.60
CA LEU A 138 -4.36 10.05 -5.17
C LEU A 138 -5.64 9.73 -4.38
N VAL A 139 -5.56 8.74 -3.52
CA VAL A 139 -6.62 8.32 -2.58
C VAL A 139 -6.02 8.34 -1.17
N VAL A 140 -6.50 9.24 -0.31
CA VAL A 140 -5.92 9.51 1.01
C VAL A 140 -6.95 9.27 2.12
N PRO A 141 -7.39 8.02 2.35
CA PRO A 141 -8.32 7.69 3.41
C PRO A 141 -7.62 7.70 4.77
N GLY A 142 -8.37 7.98 5.83
CA GLY A 142 -7.92 7.78 7.21
C GLY A 142 -8.05 6.30 7.61
N ILE A 143 -7.22 5.42 7.07
CA ILE A 143 -7.32 3.96 7.28
C ILE A 143 -7.29 3.60 8.77
N THR A 144 -6.40 4.21 9.53
CA THR A 144 -6.28 3.97 10.97
C THR A 144 -7.57 4.39 11.72
N THR A 145 -8.11 5.56 11.39
CA THR A 145 -9.37 6.06 11.98
C THR A 145 -10.54 5.17 11.60
N MET A 146 -10.69 4.82 10.33
CA MET A 146 -11.75 3.94 9.84
C MET A 146 -11.68 2.55 10.47
N THR A 147 -10.48 2.00 10.65
CA THR A 147 -10.27 0.72 11.35
C THR A 147 -10.73 0.80 12.80
N ARG A 148 -10.41 1.88 13.51
CA ARG A 148 -10.84 2.08 14.89
C ARG A 148 -12.38 2.17 15.01
N GLU A 149 -13.01 2.87 14.11
CA GLU A 149 -14.47 2.99 14.08
C GLU A 149 -15.14 1.65 13.80
N ALA A 150 -14.64 0.90 12.81
CA ALA A 150 -15.17 -0.42 12.46
C ALA A 150 -15.06 -1.45 13.60
N LEU A 151 -14.02 -1.36 14.42
CA LEU A 151 -13.76 -2.31 15.52
C LEU A 151 -14.20 -1.80 16.91
N LYS A 152 -14.86 -0.64 16.98
CA LYS A 152 -15.20 0.02 18.25
C LYS A 152 -16.02 -0.85 19.20
N GLU A 153 -16.93 -1.66 18.66
CA GLU A 153 -17.83 -2.52 19.44
C GLU A 153 -17.15 -3.79 19.99
N LEU A 154 -15.93 -4.11 19.51
CA LEU A 154 -15.21 -5.33 19.90
C LEU A 154 -14.36 -5.17 21.17
N GLU A 155 -14.33 -4.00 21.79
CA GLU A 155 -13.58 -3.69 23.03
C GLU A 155 -12.10 -4.13 22.99
N LEU A 156 -11.48 -4.12 21.82
CA LEU A 156 -10.07 -4.49 21.63
C LEU A 156 -9.13 -3.40 22.15
N ASP A 157 -7.97 -3.81 22.65
CA ASP A 157 -6.90 -2.86 22.99
C ASP A 157 -6.39 -2.13 21.74
N ASN A 158 -5.88 -0.91 21.92
CA ASN A 158 -5.46 -0.04 20.81
C ASN A 158 -4.39 -0.69 19.90
N LYS A 159 -3.50 -1.53 20.47
CA LYS A 159 -2.45 -2.22 19.70
C LYS A 159 -3.04 -3.29 18.79
N SER A 160 -4.04 -4.02 19.27
CA SER A 160 -4.77 -5.02 18.49
C SER A 160 -5.56 -4.37 17.37
N VAL A 161 -6.26 -3.26 17.64
CA VAL A 161 -6.99 -2.49 16.62
C VAL A 161 -6.04 -2.01 15.50
N VAL A 162 -4.92 -1.39 15.87
CA VAL A 162 -3.96 -0.87 14.86
C VAL A 162 -3.37 -1.98 14.00
N LYS A 163 -3.20 -3.19 14.53
CA LYS A 163 -2.75 -4.34 13.73
C LYS A 163 -3.75 -4.77 12.66
N CYS A 164 -5.04 -4.47 12.83
CA CYS A 164 -6.07 -4.86 11.87
C CYS A 164 -6.17 -3.92 10.66
N LYS A 165 -5.45 -2.78 10.66
CA LYS A 165 -5.49 -1.81 9.55
C LYS A 165 -5.10 -2.39 8.18
N ASN A 166 -4.34 -3.47 8.17
CA ASN A 166 -3.91 -4.17 6.96
C ASN A 166 -5.00 -5.02 6.31
N MET A 167 -6.13 -5.19 7.01
CA MET A 167 -7.30 -5.93 6.52
C MET A 167 -8.44 -5.02 6.09
N PHE A 168 -8.29 -3.72 6.28
CA PHE A 168 -9.27 -2.69 5.93
C PHE A 168 -9.15 -2.30 4.47
#